data_0466972fd238a6f0a23c88453534f728
#
_entry.id   0466972fd238a6f0a23c88453534f728
#
_cell.length_a   1.000
_cell.length_b   1.000
_cell.length_c   1.000
_cell.angle_alpha   90.00
_cell.angle_beta   90.00
_cell.angle_gamma   90.00
#
_symmetry.space_group_name_H-M   'P 1'
#
loop_
_entity.id
_entity.type
_entity.pdbx_description
1 polymer ?
#
loop_
_entity_poly.entity_id
_entity_poly.type
_entity_poly.pdbx_seq_one_letter_code
_entity_poly.pdbx_strand_id
1 'polypeptide(L)'
;MVGVLNGAFMFYSDLVRNMDIDVECDFIRVKSYSGKERGSIQLTKDVETSVQGKHVYLVDDIFDSGETMRFLAKYFNLKGAKTINIVTLVKRAKNEFNPINPHSYVSSFRHAFQCDDEWLIGYGMDSTGGYKRKLKAIFAL
;
A
#
# COMPACT_ATOMS: atom_id res chain seq x y z
N MET A 1 7.81 -3.19 -8.72
CA MET A 1 6.53 -2.60 -8.22
C MET A 1 5.77 -3.70 -7.51
N VAL A 2 5.30 -3.46 -6.29
CA VAL A 2 4.54 -4.43 -5.48
C VAL A 2 3.21 -3.81 -5.07
N GLY A 3 2.11 -4.34 -5.60
CA GLY A 3 0.75 -3.90 -5.27
C GLY A 3 0.24 -4.56 -3.98
N VAL A 4 -0.31 -3.77 -3.06
CA VAL A 4 -0.89 -4.26 -1.81
C VAL A 4 -2.37 -4.61 -2.03
N LEU A 5 -2.67 -5.89 -2.00
CA LEU A 5 -4.03 -6.39 -2.27
C LEU A 5 -4.91 -6.32 -1.00
N ASN A 6 -6.24 -6.09 -1.17
CA ASN A 6 -6.95 -6.02 -2.45
C ASN A 6 -7.14 -4.59 -2.95
N GLY A 7 -7.18 -3.56 -2.10
CA GLY A 7 -7.63 -2.22 -2.46
C GLY A 7 -6.86 -1.57 -3.60
N ALA A 8 -5.56 -1.79 -3.66
CA ALA A 8 -4.67 -1.15 -4.62
C ALA A 8 -4.81 -1.64 -6.08
N PHE A 9 -5.52 -2.72 -6.38
CA PHE A 9 -5.42 -3.39 -7.68
C PHE A 9 -5.76 -2.50 -8.89
N MET A 10 -6.75 -1.61 -8.76
CA MET A 10 -7.12 -0.67 -9.83
C MET A 10 -6.04 0.39 -10.01
N PHE A 11 -5.67 1.06 -8.94
CA PHE A 11 -4.62 2.08 -8.96
C PHE A 11 -3.29 1.51 -9.44
N TYR A 12 -2.90 0.33 -8.95
CA TYR A 12 -1.69 -0.35 -9.37
C TYR A 12 -1.67 -0.62 -10.88
N SER A 13 -2.76 -1.16 -11.42
CA SER A 13 -2.89 -1.45 -12.84
C SER A 13 -2.74 -0.20 -13.70
N ASP A 14 -3.44 0.87 -13.34
CA ASP A 14 -3.38 2.12 -14.11
C ASP A 14 -2.01 2.78 -13.96
N LEU A 15 -1.41 2.78 -12.76
CA LEU A 15 -0.08 3.32 -12.53
C LEU A 15 0.97 2.64 -13.41
N VAL A 16 1.05 1.31 -13.36
CA VAL A 16 2.05 0.55 -14.12
C VAL A 16 1.89 0.73 -15.63
N ARG A 17 0.65 0.74 -16.13
CA ARG A 17 0.36 0.91 -17.56
C ARG A 17 0.69 2.32 -18.10
N ASN A 18 0.79 3.31 -17.23
CA ASN A 18 1.13 4.70 -17.59
C ASN A 18 2.61 5.04 -17.30
N MET A 19 3.44 4.07 -16.95
CA MET A 19 4.88 4.28 -16.79
C MET A 19 5.60 4.13 -18.14
N ASP A 20 6.54 5.02 -18.42
CA ASP A 20 7.38 4.98 -19.62
C ASP A 20 8.58 4.03 -19.50
N ILE A 21 8.74 3.39 -18.34
CA ILE A 21 9.81 2.41 -18.06
C ILE A 21 9.23 1.04 -17.80
N ASP A 22 9.96 0.01 -18.19
CA ASP A 22 9.61 -1.37 -17.86
C ASP A 22 9.86 -1.64 -16.37
N VAL A 23 8.91 -2.33 -15.73
CA VAL A 23 8.95 -2.64 -14.30
C VAL A 23 8.53 -4.08 -14.04
N GLU A 24 9.20 -4.71 -13.10
CA GLU A 24 8.79 -6.01 -12.60
C GLU A 24 7.57 -5.86 -11.69
N CYS A 25 6.49 -6.58 -12.00
CA CYS A 25 5.20 -6.50 -11.32
C CYS A 25 4.99 -7.68 -10.38
N ASP A 26 4.61 -7.41 -9.14
CA ASP A 26 4.25 -8.43 -8.16
C ASP A 26 3.18 -7.90 -7.19
N PHE A 27 2.63 -8.79 -6.37
CA PHE A 27 1.60 -8.48 -5.40
C PHE A 27 1.88 -9.09 -4.04
N ILE A 28 1.52 -8.37 -3.00
CA ILE A 28 1.55 -8.83 -1.62
C ILE A 28 0.15 -8.64 -1.00
N ARG A 29 -0.22 -9.50 -0.06
CA ARG A 29 -1.48 -9.34 0.67
C ARG A 29 -1.26 -9.50 2.15
N VAL A 30 -1.72 -8.52 2.90
CA VAL A 30 -1.76 -8.53 4.36
C VAL A 30 -3.20 -8.39 4.86
N LYS A 31 -3.45 -8.94 6.04
CA LYS A 31 -4.70 -8.74 6.77
C LYS A 31 -4.39 -8.28 8.19
N SER A 32 -5.12 -7.26 8.66
CA SER A 32 -5.14 -6.92 10.08
C SER A 32 -6.17 -7.80 10.79
N TYR A 33 -5.77 -8.41 11.90
CA TYR A 33 -6.66 -9.20 12.75
C TYR A 33 -7.16 -8.35 13.92
N SER A 34 -8.49 -8.30 14.07
CA SER A 34 -9.18 -7.69 15.22
C SER A 34 -9.43 -8.72 16.34
N GLY A 35 -8.43 -9.55 16.68
CA GLY A 35 -8.51 -10.56 17.75
C GLY A 35 -8.00 -10.05 19.10
N LYS A 36 -7.80 -10.97 20.08
CA LYS A 36 -7.31 -10.66 21.43
C LYS A 36 -5.96 -9.92 21.46
N GLU A 37 -5.19 -9.98 20.37
CA GLU A 37 -3.99 -9.16 20.15
C GLU A 37 -4.32 -8.10 19.09
N ARG A 38 -4.78 -6.95 19.54
CA ARG A 38 -5.01 -5.77 18.68
C ARG A 38 -3.73 -5.44 17.90
N GLY A 39 -3.83 -5.42 16.57
CA GLY A 39 -2.76 -4.90 15.70
C GLY A 39 -1.81 -5.94 15.10
N SER A 40 -2.11 -7.25 15.17
CA SER A 40 -1.30 -8.21 14.43
C SER A 40 -1.63 -8.15 12.93
N ILE A 41 -0.65 -7.76 12.13
CA ILE A 41 -0.73 -7.83 10.67
C ILE A 41 -0.17 -9.19 10.25
N GLN A 42 -0.93 -9.94 9.47
CA GLN A 42 -0.52 -11.22 8.94
C GLN A 42 -0.37 -11.16 7.43
N LEU A 43 0.73 -11.72 6.94
CA LEU A 43 0.98 -11.92 5.52
C LEU A 43 0.14 -13.12 5.04
N THR A 44 -0.75 -12.90 4.07
CA THR A 44 -1.60 -13.96 3.50
C THR A 44 -1.22 -14.31 2.06
N LYS A 45 -0.48 -13.46 1.36
CA LYS A 45 0.22 -13.74 0.10
C LYS A 45 1.55 -12.99 0.11
N ASP A 46 2.65 -13.70 -0.13
CA ASP A 46 3.96 -13.10 -0.31
C ASP A 46 4.23 -12.78 -1.79
N VAL A 47 5.24 -11.96 -2.02
CA VAL A 47 5.81 -11.75 -3.37
C VAL A 47 6.43 -13.04 -3.89
N GLU A 48 6.33 -13.24 -5.19
CA GLU A 48 6.85 -14.42 -5.89
C GLU A 48 8.27 -14.19 -6.39
N THR A 49 8.65 -12.93 -6.59
CA THR A 49 9.95 -12.53 -7.09
C THR A 49 10.91 -12.10 -5.98
N SER A 50 12.21 -12.35 -6.16
CA SER A 50 13.22 -11.88 -5.22
C SER A 50 13.34 -10.36 -5.27
N VAL A 51 13.36 -9.73 -4.10
CA VAL A 51 13.54 -8.28 -3.95
C VAL A 51 14.95 -7.89 -3.52
N GLN A 52 15.83 -8.88 -3.32
CA GLN A 52 17.20 -8.63 -2.84
C GLN A 52 17.97 -7.72 -3.80
N GLY A 53 18.50 -6.62 -3.27
CA GLY A 53 19.27 -5.63 -4.02
C GLY A 53 18.42 -4.74 -4.94
N LYS A 54 17.10 -4.91 -4.98
CA LYS A 54 16.19 -4.16 -5.86
C LYS A 54 15.60 -2.92 -5.17
N HIS A 55 15.22 -1.94 -5.99
CA HIS A 55 14.40 -0.82 -5.55
C HIS A 55 12.93 -1.25 -5.53
N VAL A 56 12.34 -1.33 -4.34
CA VAL A 56 10.95 -1.74 -4.14
C VAL A 56 10.06 -0.52 -4.05
N TYR A 57 8.96 -0.53 -4.80
CA TYR A 57 7.88 0.44 -4.71
C TYR A 57 6.62 -0.28 -4.25
N LEU A 58 6.19 0.01 -3.02
CA LEU A 58 4.93 -0.47 -2.42
C LEU A 58 3.81 0.46 -2.86
N VAL A 59 2.84 -0.10 -3.57
CA VAL A 59 1.69 0.65 -4.10
C VAL A 59 0.42 0.25 -3.35
N ASP A 60 -0.26 1.22 -2.75
CA ASP A 60 -1.50 0.99 -2.02
C ASP A 60 -2.59 2.00 -2.40
N ASP A 61 -3.84 1.68 -2.10
CA ASP A 61 -4.97 2.57 -2.35
C ASP A 61 -5.01 3.73 -1.35
N ILE A 62 -4.86 3.43 -0.06
CA ILE A 62 -4.97 4.46 0.99
C ILE A 62 -3.88 4.28 2.07
N PHE A 63 -3.23 5.38 2.41
CA PHE A 63 -2.41 5.48 3.60
C PHE A 63 -3.28 5.97 4.75
N ASP A 64 -3.68 5.06 5.62
CA ASP A 64 -4.46 5.37 6.82
C ASP A 64 -3.54 5.51 8.04
N SER A 65 -3.49 4.59 8.98
CA SER A 65 -2.63 4.65 10.18
C SER A 65 -1.12 4.48 9.89
N GLY A 66 -0.79 3.98 8.71
CA GLY A 66 0.57 3.63 8.31
C GLY A 66 1.11 2.32 8.89
N GLU A 67 0.31 1.59 9.67
CA GLU A 67 0.74 0.32 10.27
C GLU A 67 1.11 -0.72 9.21
N THR A 68 0.27 -0.86 8.17
CA THR A 68 0.53 -1.75 7.03
C THR A 68 1.86 -1.40 6.37
N MET A 69 2.10 -0.13 6.09
CA MET A 69 3.31 0.30 5.42
C MET A 69 4.56 0.13 6.28
N ARG A 70 4.48 0.37 7.59
CA ARG A 70 5.60 0.11 8.52
C ARG A 70 5.93 -1.39 8.58
N PHE A 71 4.91 -2.24 8.65
CA PHE A 71 5.08 -3.70 8.63
C PHE A 71 5.76 -4.13 7.33
N LEU A 72 5.26 -3.71 6.18
CA LEU A 72 5.80 -4.08 4.87
C LEU A 72 7.21 -3.51 4.65
N ALA A 73 7.47 -2.27 5.06
CA ALA A 73 8.81 -1.69 4.94
C ALA A 73 9.85 -2.50 5.74
N LYS A 74 9.53 -2.86 6.98
CA LYS A 74 10.39 -3.75 7.77
C LYS A 74 10.57 -5.11 7.10
N TYR A 75 9.49 -5.67 6.58
CA TYR A 75 9.49 -6.96 5.91
C TYR A 75 10.42 -6.98 4.67
N PHE A 76 10.29 -6.00 3.79
CA PHE A 76 11.11 -5.89 2.59
C PHE A 76 12.58 -5.52 2.90
N ASN A 77 12.82 -4.75 3.94
CA ASN A 77 14.18 -4.50 4.43
C ASN A 77 14.85 -5.81 4.86
N LEU A 78 14.17 -6.66 5.60
CA LEU A 78 14.67 -7.98 6.01
C LEU A 78 14.89 -8.93 4.82
N LYS A 79 14.15 -8.76 3.73
CA LYS A 79 14.35 -9.48 2.46
C LYS A 79 15.48 -8.89 1.59
N GLY A 80 16.18 -7.88 2.08
CA GLY A 80 17.36 -7.31 1.41
C GLY A 80 17.03 -6.32 0.29
N ALA A 81 15.86 -5.69 0.29
CA ALA A 81 15.56 -4.60 -0.64
C ALA A 81 16.59 -3.46 -0.48
N LYS A 82 17.04 -2.91 -1.61
CA LYS A 82 18.02 -1.81 -1.64
C LYS A 82 17.40 -0.48 -1.19
N THR A 83 16.21 -0.18 -1.65
CA THR A 83 15.39 0.94 -1.21
C THR A 83 13.92 0.52 -1.14
N ILE A 84 13.16 1.16 -0.27
CA ILE A 84 11.74 0.94 -0.12
C ILE A 84 11.04 2.27 -0.29
N ASN A 85 10.18 2.36 -1.29
CA ASN A 85 9.45 3.55 -1.65
C ASN A 85 7.95 3.26 -1.54
N ILE A 86 7.19 4.19 -1.01
CA ILE A 86 5.74 4.05 -0.85
C ILE A 86 5.04 5.01 -1.80
N VAL A 87 4.05 4.48 -2.52
CA VAL A 87 3.16 5.24 -3.40
C VAL A 87 1.72 4.89 -3.06
N THR A 88 0.93 5.87 -2.65
CA THR A 88 -0.50 5.66 -2.37
C THR A 88 -1.36 6.58 -3.21
N LEU A 89 -2.56 6.13 -3.55
CA LEU A 89 -3.52 6.99 -4.24
C LEU A 89 -4.01 8.08 -3.29
N VAL A 90 -4.38 7.69 -2.07
CA VAL A 90 -4.91 8.62 -1.06
C VAL A 90 -4.09 8.54 0.22
N LYS A 91 -3.93 9.68 0.90
CA LYS A 91 -3.40 9.80 2.27
C LYS A 91 -4.44 10.46 3.17
N ARG A 92 -4.66 9.95 4.37
CA ARG A 92 -5.44 10.63 5.40
C ARG A 92 -4.70 11.85 5.93
N ALA A 93 -5.40 13.00 5.98
CA ALA A 93 -4.80 14.29 6.36
C ALA A 93 -4.21 14.28 7.77
N LYS A 94 -4.90 13.67 8.72
CA LYS A 94 -4.52 13.60 10.14
C LYS A 94 -3.29 12.74 10.43
N ASN A 95 -2.87 11.91 9.48
CA ASN A 95 -1.76 10.98 9.70
C ASN A 95 -0.45 11.61 9.23
N GLU A 96 0.30 12.14 10.17
CA GLU A 96 1.68 12.58 9.94
C GLU A 96 2.58 11.34 9.85
N PHE A 97 2.88 10.96 8.63
CA PHE A 97 3.94 9.99 8.38
C PHE A 97 5.22 10.74 8.05
N ASN A 98 6.21 10.61 8.93
CA ASN A 98 7.55 11.08 8.64
C ASN A 98 8.38 9.91 8.08
N PRO A 99 8.55 9.82 6.75
CA PRO A 99 9.34 8.76 6.13
C PRO A 99 10.83 8.87 6.45
N ILE A 100 11.29 10.04 6.88
CA ILE A 100 12.72 10.33 7.17
C ILE A 100 13.11 9.87 8.58
N ASN A 101 12.21 9.24 9.33
CA ASN A 101 12.58 8.61 10.59
C ASN A 101 13.57 7.47 10.30
N PRO A 102 14.78 7.48 10.90
CA PRO A 102 15.82 6.45 10.68
C PRO A 102 15.34 5.00 10.92
N HIS A 103 14.25 4.84 11.65
CA HIS A 103 13.65 3.53 11.94
C HIS A 103 12.52 3.13 10.98
N SER A 104 12.20 3.94 9.97
CA SER A 104 11.06 3.65 9.09
C SER A 104 11.38 2.67 7.96
N TYR A 105 12.66 2.46 7.64
CA TYR A 105 13.12 1.72 6.46
C TYR A 105 12.63 2.29 5.12
N VAL A 106 11.92 3.41 5.12
CA VAL A 106 11.31 4.01 3.93
C VAL A 106 12.22 5.08 3.36
N SER A 107 12.51 4.96 2.06
CA SER A 107 13.36 5.90 1.33
C SER A 107 12.57 7.09 0.77
N SER A 108 11.31 6.87 0.38
CA SER A 108 10.42 7.94 -0.08
C SER A 108 8.95 7.56 0.11
N PHE A 109 8.09 8.60 0.23
CA PHE A 109 6.65 8.48 0.28
C PHE A 109 6.00 9.50 -0.64
N ARG A 110 5.06 9.05 -1.47
CA ARG A 110 4.28 9.89 -2.38
C ARG A 110 2.82 9.48 -2.34
N HIS A 111 1.93 10.47 -2.48
CA HIS A 111 0.49 10.25 -2.60
C HIS A 111 -0.07 11.22 -3.65
N ALA A 112 -1.16 10.82 -4.30
CA ALA A 112 -1.81 11.64 -5.30
C ALA A 112 -2.82 12.61 -4.67
N PHE A 113 -3.63 12.12 -3.73
CA PHE A 113 -4.69 12.90 -3.10
C PHE A 113 -4.60 12.82 -1.57
N GLN A 114 -5.25 13.78 -0.92
CA GLN A 114 -5.42 13.81 0.51
C GLN A 114 -6.92 13.92 0.85
N CYS A 115 -7.36 13.20 1.88
CA CYS A 115 -8.74 13.27 2.38
C CYS A 115 -8.74 13.32 3.91
N ASP A 116 -9.85 13.71 4.48
CA ASP A 116 -10.10 13.65 5.92
C ASP A 116 -10.54 12.23 6.34
N ASP A 117 -11.52 12.09 7.23
CA ASP A 117 -11.89 10.81 7.84
C ASP A 117 -13.03 10.06 7.11
N GLU A 118 -13.47 10.55 5.96
CA GLU A 118 -14.54 9.91 5.19
C GLU A 118 -14.19 8.48 4.81
N TRP A 119 -15.19 7.60 4.86
CA TRP A 119 -15.04 6.25 4.33
C TRP A 119 -15.06 6.27 2.81
N LEU A 120 -13.95 5.87 2.19
CA LEU A 120 -13.81 5.88 0.74
C LEU A 120 -14.16 4.53 0.13
N ILE A 121 -14.91 4.55 -0.97
CA ILE A 121 -15.27 3.38 -1.77
C ILE A 121 -15.05 3.64 -3.26
N GLY A 122 -14.91 2.56 -4.01
CA GLY A 122 -14.68 2.63 -5.47
C GLY A 122 -13.20 2.63 -5.84
N TYR A 123 -12.94 2.45 -7.10
CA TYR A 123 -11.60 2.37 -7.68
C TYR A 123 -10.65 1.42 -6.94
N GLY A 124 -11.17 0.25 -6.59
CA GLY A 124 -10.44 -0.77 -5.80
C GLY A 124 -10.81 -0.81 -4.32
N MET A 125 -11.15 0.33 -3.70
CA MET A 125 -11.57 0.42 -2.31
C MET A 125 -12.97 -0.15 -2.10
N ASP A 126 -13.20 -0.82 -0.98
CA ASP A 126 -14.47 -1.48 -0.70
C ASP A 126 -15.30 -0.83 0.41
N SER A 127 -16.60 -1.08 0.29
CA SER A 127 -17.49 -1.05 1.43
C SER A 127 -17.37 -2.36 2.22
N THR A 128 -18.04 -2.46 3.34
CA THR A 128 -18.09 -3.68 4.14
C THR A 128 -18.41 -4.91 3.26
N GLY A 129 -17.58 -5.95 3.38
CA GLY A 129 -17.78 -7.22 2.68
C GLY A 129 -17.21 -7.30 1.25
N GLY A 130 -16.39 -6.33 0.83
CA GLY A 130 -15.69 -6.39 -0.47
C GLY A 130 -16.48 -5.85 -1.66
N TYR A 131 -17.64 -5.23 -1.42
CA TYR A 131 -18.48 -4.64 -2.46
C TYR A 131 -17.98 -3.26 -2.90
N LYS A 132 -18.51 -2.75 -4.01
CA LYS A 132 -18.25 -1.41 -4.57
C LYS A 132 -16.87 -1.19 -5.20
N ARG A 133 -15.92 -2.12 -5.10
CA ARG A 133 -14.58 -1.98 -5.70
C ARG A 133 -14.59 -1.67 -7.20
N LYS A 134 -15.63 -2.13 -7.94
CA LYS A 134 -15.75 -1.94 -9.40
C LYS A 134 -16.13 -0.53 -9.85
N LEU A 135 -16.50 0.35 -8.93
CA LEU A 135 -16.87 1.73 -9.28
C LEU A 135 -15.68 2.44 -9.93
N LYS A 136 -15.94 3.18 -11.01
CA LYS A 136 -14.88 3.85 -11.79
C LYS A 136 -14.27 5.07 -11.09
N ALA A 137 -14.99 5.63 -10.12
CA ALA A 137 -14.55 6.78 -9.32
C ALA A 137 -14.52 6.43 -7.84
N ILE A 138 -13.85 7.28 -7.07
CA ILE A 138 -13.82 7.23 -5.59
C ILE A 138 -14.99 8.08 -5.08
N PHE A 139 -15.70 7.54 -4.11
CA PHE A 139 -16.79 8.21 -3.42
C PHE A 139 -16.51 8.21 -1.92
N ALA A 140 -16.84 9.32 -1.27
CA ALA A 140 -16.90 9.43 0.19
C ALA A 140 -18.31 9.05 0.68
N LEU A 141 -18.39 8.34 1.81
CA LEU A 141 -19.61 7.94 2.50
C LEU A 141 -19.72 8.67 3.85
#